data_5ba0ced7db51f87cb49ec552942def0b
#
_entry.id   5ba0ced7db51f87cb49ec552942def0b
#
_cell.length_a   1.000
_cell.length_b   1.000
_cell.length_c   1.000
_cell.angle_alpha   90.00
_cell.angle_beta   90.00
_cell.angle_gamma   90.00
#
_symmetry.space_group_name_H-M   'P 1'
#
loop_
_entity.id
_entity.type
_entity.pdbx_description
1 polymer ?
#
loop_
_entity_poly.entity_id
_entity_poly.type
_entity_poly.pdbx_seq_one_letter_code
_entity_poly.pdbx_strand_id
1 'polypeptide(L)'
;MHGPHYDNLYERACERKGGSDVVESLLPTIATQEHLSGMGSDRYLAEFTRKVFQSGFVWRIVNNKWPHFEEVFWGFDIERLLMMPHDMLERKASDPGIIRNFSKVKTVLDNALMISDTERREDKTFGEVIASWPDDDVIGLWLFLKKHGSRLGGNTGPYALRTLGVDTFLMTADVEFFLRENDIIDSGTHSLRALKATQTYFNDLREESGRSLSELSRLVSLGVRRNQMSA
;
A
#
# COMPACT_ATOMS: atom_id res chain seq x y z
N MET A 1 21.12 -12.01 10.10
CA MET A 1 20.62 -11.21 8.97
C MET A 1 21.52 -11.44 7.74
N HIS A 2 20.94 -11.60 6.54
CA HIS A 2 21.68 -11.66 5.29
C HIS A 2 21.44 -10.36 4.53
N GLY A 3 22.48 -9.55 4.34
CA GLY A 3 22.41 -8.22 3.72
C GLY A 3 23.00 -7.11 4.60
N PRO A 4 23.00 -5.85 4.10
CA PRO A 4 23.53 -4.70 4.84
C PRO A 4 22.76 -4.40 6.12
N HIS A 5 23.49 -4.02 7.17
CA HIS A 5 22.96 -3.56 8.45
C HIS A 5 22.39 -2.14 8.37
N TYR A 6 21.58 -1.76 9.36
CA TYR A 6 20.91 -0.46 9.41
C TYR A 6 21.88 0.73 9.27
N ASP A 7 22.99 0.73 10.01
CA ASP A 7 23.96 1.83 9.96
C ASP A 7 24.45 2.11 8.54
N ASN A 8 24.78 1.06 7.78
CA ASN A 8 25.21 1.19 6.41
C ASN A 8 24.15 1.80 5.49
N LEU A 9 22.87 1.46 5.72
CA LEU A 9 21.74 2.02 4.96
C LEU A 9 21.57 3.50 5.27
N TYR A 10 21.64 3.84 6.55
CA TYR A 10 21.46 5.20 7.04
C TYR A 10 22.60 6.12 6.56
N GLU A 11 23.86 5.69 6.72
CA GLU A 11 25.02 6.42 6.22
C GLU A 11 24.94 6.70 4.71
N ARG A 12 24.63 5.67 3.91
CA ARG A 12 24.46 5.82 2.44
C ARG A 12 23.34 6.80 2.09
N ALA A 13 22.23 6.79 2.83
CA ALA A 13 21.15 7.74 2.62
C ALA A 13 21.60 9.17 2.97
N CYS A 14 22.31 9.36 4.08
CA CYS A 14 22.84 10.65 4.53
C CYS A 14 23.85 11.22 3.54
N GLU A 15 24.82 10.43 3.09
CA GLU A 15 25.80 10.83 2.06
C GLU A 15 25.11 11.32 0.79
N ARG A 16 24.04 10.65 0.36
CA ARG A 16 23.35 10.97 -0.88
C ARG A 16 22.40 12.16 -0.78
N LYS A 17 21.84 12.40 0.39
CA LYS A 17 20.81 13.44 0.59
C LYS A 17 21.36 14.70 1.23
N GLY A 18 22.60 14.69 1.72
CA GLY A 18 23.25 15.87 2.28
C GLY A 18 23.14 15.98 3.80
N GLY A 19 22.96 14.85 4.47
CA GLY A 19 23.02 14.75 5.93
C GLY A 19 21.80 14.14 6.59
N SER A 20 21.92 13.89 7.89
CA SER A 20 20.89 13.24 8.72
C SER A 20 19.58 14.02 8.76
N ASP A 21 19.64 15.34 8.97
CA ASP A 21 18.42 16.16 9.08
C ASP A 21 17.56 16.10 7.82
N VAL A 22 18.21 16.05 6.64
CA VAL A 22 17.50 15.91 5.37
C VAL A 22 16.87 14.54 5.26
N VAL A 23 17.60 13.48 5.62
CA VAL A 23 17.08 12.10 5.59
C VAL A 23 15.87 11.98 6.50
N GLU A 24 15.98 12.41 7.78
CA GLU A 24 14.89 12.33 8.75
C GLU A 24 13.63 13.08 8.25
N SER A 25 13.79 14.24 7.61
CA SER A 25 12.67 15.00 7.04
C SER A 25 11.96 14.29 5.88
N LEU A 26 12.59 13.29 5.26
CA LEU A 26 12.06 12.54 4.12
C LEU A 26 11.45 11.20 4.52
N LEU A 27 11.56 10.81 5.81
CA LEU A 27 10.99 9.56 6.30
C LEU A 27 9.48 9.70 6.50
N PRO A 28 8.70 8.66 6.16
CA PRO A 28 7.26 8.66 6.38
C PRO A 28 6.94 8.46 7.87
N THR A 29 5.85 9.04 8.31
CA THR A 29 5.23 8.72 9.60
C THR A 29 4.19 7.59 9.41
N ILE A 30 4.08 6.72 10.40
CA ILE A 30 3.02 5.71 10.48
C ILE A 30 1.89 6.18 11.38
N ALA A 31 0.69 5.69 11.14
CA ALA A 31 -0.46 5.95 12.01
C ALA A 31 -0.38 5.08 13.27
N THR A 32 -0.98 5.54 14.36
CA THR A 32 -1.14 4.72 15.57
C THR A 32 -2.17 3.62 15.34
N GLN A 33 -2.09 2.55 16.10
CA GLN A 33 -3.10 1.48 16.07
C GLN A 33 -4.50 2.02 16.40
N GLU A 34 -4.61 2.96 17.35
CA GLU A 34 -5.86 3.63 17.68
C GLU A 34 -6.45 4.40 16.48
N HIS A 35 -5.61 5.13 15.74
CA HIS A 35 -6.04 5.83 14.53
C HIS A 35 -6.53 4.86 13.45
N LEU A 36 -5.79 3.77 13.20
CA LEU A 36 -6.16 2.78 12.20
C LEU A 36 -7.44 2.04 12.60
N SER A 37 -7.60 1.63 13.85
CA SER A 37 -8.80 0.94 14.33
C SER A 37 -10.04 1.84 14.32
N GLY A 38 -9.87 3.14 14.62
CA GLY A 38 -10.95 4.13 14.57
C GLY A 38 -11.30 4.64 13.18
N MET A 39 -10.51 4.30 12.15
CA MET A 39 -10.76 4.72 10.77
C MET A 39 -11.96 3.96 10.19
N GLY A 40 -12.94 4.68 9.65
CA GLY A 40 -14.11 4.08 9.01
C GLY A 40 -13.76 3.22 7.80
N SER A 41 -14.51 2.14 7.62
CA SER A 41 -14.33 1.17 6.52
C SER A 41 -14.50 1.79 5.14
N ASP A 42 -15.29 2.84 5.05
CA ASP A 42 -15.44 3.70 3.87
C ASP A 42 -14.11 4.36 3.45
N ARG A 43 -13.26 4.73 4.39
CA ARG A 43 -11.94 5.34 4.09
C ARG A 43 -10.95 4.31 3.55
N TYR A 44 -10.99 3.09 4.04
CA TYR A 44 -10.23 1.98 3.46
C TYR A 44 -10.67 1.71 2.02
N LEU A 45 -11.99 1.61 1.79
CA LEU A 45 -12.55 1.40 0.45
C LEU A 45 -12.19 2.55 -0.51
N ALA A 46 -12.28 3.78 -0.05
CA ALA A 46 -11.88 4.97 -0.82
C ALA A 46 -10.43 4.88 -1.27
N GLU A 47 -9.50 4.56 -0.35
CA GLU A 47 -8.08 4.50 -0.70
C GLU A 47 -7.75 3.29 -1.60
N PHE A 48 -8.37 2.13 -1.36
CA PHE A 48 -8.24 0.97 -2.28
C PHE A 48 -8.70 1.35 -3.68
N THR A 49 -9.84 2.02 -3.81
CA THR A 49 -10.35 2.51 -5.09
C THR A 49 -9.37 3.50 -5.72
N ARG A 50 -8.84 4.45 -4.95
CA ARG A 50 -7.87 5.43 -5.44
C ARG A 50 -6.65 4.76 -6.04
N LYS A 51 -6.05 3.78 -5.34
CA LYS A 51 -4.87 3.05 -5.83
C LYS A 51 -5.18 2.18 -7.04
N VAL A 52 -6.34 1.53 -7.09
CA VAL A 52 -6.77 0.81 -8.28
C VAL A 52 -6.85 1.75 -9.48
N PHE A 53 -7.41 2.94 -9.32
CA PHE A 53 -7.47 3.91 -10.42
C PHE A 53 -6.11 4.51 -10.77
N GLN A 54 -5.24 4.75 -9.81
CA GLN A 54 -3.87 5.22 -10.03
C GLN A 54 -2.98 4.19 -10.75
N SER A 55 -3.27 2.90 -10.61
CA SER A 55 -2.55 1.85 -11.33
C SER A 55 -2.79 1.96 -12.84
N GLY A 56 -1.73 2.32 -13.59
CA GLY A 56 -1.78 2.50 -15.04
C GLY A 56 -2.39 3.83 -15.51
N PHE A 57 -2.55 4.81 -14.62
CA PHE A 57 -2.95 6.18 -14.97
C PHE A 57 -2.01 7.21 -14.35
N VAL A 58 -2.01 8.41 -14.90
CA VAL A 58 -1.30 9.55 -14.31
C VAL A 58 -2.00 9.93 -12.99
N TRP A 59 -1.30 9.77 -11.88
CA TRP A 59 -1.83 9.97 -10.52
C TRP A 59 -2.51 11.33 -10.33
N ARG A 60 -1.92 12.39 -10.91
CA ARG A 60 -2.49 13.74 -10.85
C ARG A 60 -3.91 13.80 -11.42
N ILE A 61 -4.19 13.07 -12.50
CA ILE A 61 -5.53 13.05 -13.12
C ILE A 61 -6.54 12.40 -12.17
N VAL A 62 -6.16 11.28 -11.52
CA VAL A 62 -7.02 10.61 -10.54
C VAL A 62 -7.29 11.54 -9.35
N ASN A 63 -6.24 12.17 -8.81
CA ASN A 63 -6.35 13.06 -7.65
C ASN A 63 -7.22 14.30 -7.96
N ASN A 64 -7.10 14.90 -9.14
CA ASN A 64 -7.93 16.03 -9.53
C ASN A 64 -9.42 15.67 -9.65
N LYS A 65 -9.74 14.43 -10.00
CA LYS A 65 -11.11 13.94 -10.11
C LYS A 65 -11.64 13.34 -8.80
N TRP A 66 -10.81 13.23 -7.77
CA TRP A 66 -11.16 12.50 -6.54
C TRP A 66 -12.39 13.06 -5.82
N PRO A 67 -12.59 14.38 -5.66
CA PRO A 67 -13.82 14.90 -5.06
C PRO A 67 -15.08 14.38 -5.74
N HIS A 68 -15.06 14.24 -7.06
CA HIS A 68 -16.20 13.71 -7.81
C HIS A 68 -16.37 12.18 -7.63
N PHE A 69 -15.28 11.44 -7.43
CA PHE A 69 -15.38 10.04 -7.02
C PHE A 69 -16.12 9.89 -5.68
N GLU A 70 -15.80 10.74 -4.70
CA GLU A 70 -16.50 10.74 -3.40
C GLU A 70 -18.01 11.01 -3.57
N GLU A 71 -18.40 11.96 -4.43
CA GLU A 71 -19.81 12.24 -4.72
C GLU A 71 -20.50 11.06 -5.43
N VAL A 72 -19.88 10.55 -6.50
CA VAL A 72 -20.44 9.46 -7.32
C VAL A 72 -20.64 8.19 -6.51
N PHE A 73 -19.71 7.87 -5.61
CA PHE A 73 -19.76 6.67 -4.77
C PHE A 73 -20.25 6.94 -3.34
N TRP A 74 -20.94 8.08 -3.11
CA TRP A 74 -21.60 8.42 -1.83
C TRP A 74 -20.66 8.38 -0.63
N GLY A 75 -19.46 8.93 -0.76
CA GLY A 75 -18.43 8.87 0.27
C GLY A 75 -17.90 7.47 0.53
N PHE A 76 -18.12 6.53 -0.40
CA PHE A 76 -17.77 5.12 -0.27
C PHE A 76 -18.51 4.37 0.85
N ASP A 77 -19.72 4.83 1.20
CA ASP A 77 -20.60 4.15 2.14
C ASP A 77 -20.88 2.70 1.69
N ILE A 78 -20.36 1.74 2.46
CA ILE A 78 -20.35 0.33 2.10
C ILE A 78 -21.77 -0.24 2.00
N GLU A 79 -22.62 0.05 2.97
CA GLU A 79 -24.01 -0.47 2.98
C GLU A 79 -24.77 0.03 1.77
N ARG A 80 -24.68 1.33 1.50
CA ARG A 80 -25.33 1.95 0.35
C ARG A 80 -24.82 1.42 -0.98
N LEU A 81 -23.51 1.16 -1.08
CA LEU A 81 -22.90 0.57 -2.27
C LEU A 81 -23.37 -0.86 -2.49
N LEU A 82 -23.45 -1.69 -1.45
CA LEU A 82 -23.89 -3.07 -1.57
C LEU A 82 -25.39 -3.21 -1.88
N MET A 83 -26.19 -2.20 -1.52
CA MET A 83 -27.62 -2.13 -1.89
C MET A 83 -27.85 -1.56 -3.29
N MET A 84 -26.80 -1.13 -3.99
CA MET A 84 -26.93 -0.46 -5.27
C MET A 84 -27.40 -1.42 -6.37
N PRO A 85 -28.45 -1.08 -7.14
CA PRO A 85 -28.86 -1.86 -8.31
C PRO A 85 -27.76 -1.96 -9.36
N HIS A 86 -27.69 -3.11 -10.05
CA HIS A 86 -26.61 -3.38 -11.02
C HIS A 86 -26.54 -2.35 -12.17
N ASP A 87 -27.71 -1.91 -12.68
CA ASP A 87 -27.77 -0.91 -13.75
C ASP A 87 -27.26 0.47 -13.32
N MET A 88 -27.31 0.77 -12.03
CA MET A 88 -26.73 2.02 -11.48
C MET A 88 -25.21 2.01 -11.53
N LEU A 89 -24.56 0.85 -11.38
CA LEU A 89 -23.11 0.73 -11.51
C LEU A 89 -22.64 1.10 -12.92
N GLU A 90 -23.36 0.66 -13.95
CA GLU A 90 -23.05 1.00 -15.36
C GLU A 90 -23.21 2.51 -15.62
N ARG A 91 -24.27 3.12 -15.06
CA ARG A 91 -24.47 4.57 -15.13
C ARG A 91 -23.33 5.34 -14.47
N LYS A 92 -22.91 4.93 -13.24
CA LYS A 92 -21.75 5.53 -12.56
C LYS A 92 -20.46 5.38 -13.36
N ALA A 93 -20.23 4.23 -13.97
CA ALA A 93 -19.04 3.98 -14.79
C ALA A 93 -18.99 4.85 -16.07
N SER A 94 -20.13 5.40 -16.50
CA SER A 94 -20.25 6.29 -17.64
C SER A 94 -20.14 7.78 -17.26
N ASP A 95 -20.07 8.11 -15.97
CA ASP A 95 -20.00 9.49 -15.50
C ASP A 95 -18.71 10.18 -15.98
N PRO A 96 -18.80 11.35 -16.64
CA PRO A 96 -17.62 12.07 -17.15
C PRO A 96 -16.76 12.68 -16.05
N GLY A 97 -17.26 12.87 -14.85
CA GLY A 97 -16.53 13.38 -13.71
C GLY A 97 -15.49 12.40 -13.17
N ILE A 98 -15.70 11.10 -13.33
CA ILE A 98 -14.73 10.07 -12.96
C ILE A 98 -13.92 9.57 -14.17
N ILE A 99 -13.00 8.64 -13.93
CA ILE A 99 -12.30 7.93 -15.02
C ILE A 99 -13.19 6.77 -15.47
N ARG A 100 -13.70 6.88 -16.71
CA ARG A 100 -14.61 5.91 -17.32
C ARG A 100 -13.89 4.60 -17.65
N ASN A 101 -13.82 3.71 -16.68
CA ASN A 101 -13.27 2.37 -16.81
C ASN A 101 -14.13 1.38 -16.01
N PHE A 102 -15.10 0.76 -16.68
CA PHE A 102 -16.06 -0.15 -16.02
C PHE A 102 -15.39 -1.25 -15.22
N SER A 103 -14.31 -1.84 -15.74
CA SER A 103 -13.56 -2.89 -15.04
C SER A 103 -12.92 -2.42 -13.71
N LYS A 104 -12.55 -1.14 -13.61
CA LYS A 104 -12.08 -0.54 -12.35
C LYS A 104 -13.24 -0.09 -11.46
N VAL A 105 -14.30 0.45 -12.05
CA VAL A 105 -15.51 0.83 -11.31
C VAL A 105 -16.13 -0.39 -10.60
N LYS A 106 -16.17 -1.54 -11.27
CA LYS A 106 -16.66 -2.79 -10.67
C LYS A 106 -15.89 -3.17 -9.40
N THR A 107 -14.58 -2.87 -9.33
CA THR A 107 -13.77 -3.19 -8.14
C THR A 107 -14.23 -2.45 -6.89
N VAL A 108 -14.97 -1.34 -7.01
CA VAL A 108 -15.55 -0.63 -5.86
C VAL A 108 -16.52 -1.54 -5.10
N LEU A 109 -17.43 -2.21 -5.83
CA LEU A 109 -18.37 -3.15 -5.21
C LEU A 109 -17.68 -4.42 -4.73
N ASP A 110 -16.76 -4.96 -5.53
CA ASP A 110 -16.01 -6.18 -5.15
C ASP A 110 -15.25 -5.95 -3.83
N ASN A 111 -14.61 -4.79 -3.67
CA ASN A 111 -13.87 -4.45 -2.46
C ASN A 111 -14.79 -4.04 -1.29
N ALA A 112 -15.92 -3.40 -1.56
CA ALA A 112 -16.94 -3.15 -0.52
C ALA A 112 -17.45 -4.47 0.07
N LEU A 113 -17.74 -5.46 -0.79
CA LEU A 113 -18.16 -6.79 -0.35
C LEU A 113 -17.05 -7.49 0.45
N MET A 114 -15.79 -7.42 -0.01
CA MET A 114 -14.64 -7.99 0.71
C MET A 114 -14.50 -7.40 2.13
N ILE A 115 -14.67 -6.08 2.27
CA ILE A 115 -14.62 -5.40 3.58
C ILE A 115 -15.77 -5.90 4.45
N SER A 116 -17.01 -5.83 3.98
CA SER A 116 -18.21 -6.26 4.72
C SER A 116 -18.15 -7.74 5.13
N ASP A 117 -17.66 -8.62 4.25
CA ASP A 117 -17.50 -10.05 4.55
C ASP A 117 -16.41 -10.28 5.61
N THR A 118 -15.34 -9.48 5.58
CA THR A 118 -14.28 -9.55 6.57
C THR A 118 -14.79 -9.12 7.94
N GLU A 119 -15.51 -8.00 8.03
CA GLU A 119 -16.09 -7.50 9.27
C GLU A 119 -17.06 -8.51 9.91
N ARG A 120 -17.91 -9.10 9.10
CA ARG A 120 -18.85 -10.15 9.58
C ARG A 120 -18.14 -11.41 10.08
N ARG A 121 -17.06 -11.81 9.39
CA ARG A 121 -16.32 -13.03 9.75
C ARG A 121 -15.49 -12.85 11.03
N GLU A 122 -14.87 -11.68 11.18
CA GLU A 122 -13.97 -11.39 12.31
C GLU A 122 -14.71 -10.78 13.51
N ASP A 123 -15.97 -10.41 13.35
CA ASP A 123 -16.79 -9.65 14.34
C ASP A 123 -16.06 -8.36 14.81
N LYS A 124 -15.44 -7.66 13.87
CA LYS A 124 -14.64 -6.44 14.05
C LYS A 124 -14.83 -5.50 12.87
N THR A 125 -14.62 -4.20 13.10
CA THR A 125 -14.50 -3.25 11.97
C THR A 125 -13.27 -3.58 11.13
N PHE A 126 -13.28 -3.20 9.85
CA PHE A 126 -12.13 -3.44 8.99
C PHE A 126 -10.87 -2.73 9.51
N GLY A 127 -11.03 -1.55 10.10
CA GLY A 127 -9.95 -0.81 10.76
C GLY A 127 -9.34 -1.61 11.93
N GLU A 128 -10.17 -2.24 12.76
CA GLU A 128 -9.68 -3.10 13.85
C GLU A 128 -8.95 -4.35 13.32
N VAL A 129 -9.44 -4.95 12.24
CA VAL A 129 -8.76 -6.07 11.58
C VAL A 129 -7.36 -5.66 11.10
N ILE A 130 -7.27 -4.52 10.41
CA ILE A 130 -5.98 -3.99 9.92
C ILE A 130 -5.05 -3.63 11.08
N ALA A 131 -5.56 -2.92 12.09
CA ALA A 131 -4.76 -2.48 13.24
C ALA A 131 -4.27 -3.63 14.12
N SER A 132 -5.01 -4.76 14.16
CA SER A 132 -4.61 -5.96 14.93
C SER A 132 -3.80 -6.98 14.11
N TRP A 133 -3.43 -6.66 12.87
CA TRP A 133 -2.60 -7.57 12.06
C TRP A 133 -1.19 -7.69 12.67
N PRO A 134 -0.59 -8.91 12.70
CA PRO A 134 0.74 -9.08 13.27
C PRO A 134 1.78 -8.18 12.57
N ASP A 135 2.54 -7.42 13.35
CA ASP A 135 3.53 -6.45 12.87
C ASP A 135 4.67 -7.13 12.07
N ASP A 136 4.93 -8.40 12.32
CA ASP A 136 5.96 -9.19 11.67
C ASP A 136 5.48 -9.93 10.43
N ASP A 137 4.17 -9.87 10.10
CA ASP A 137 3.56 -10.55 8.96
C ASP A 137 2.82 -9.61 7.99
N VAL A 138 3.47 -8.54 7.58
CA VAL A 138 2.89 -7.60 6.58
C VAL A 138 2.63 -8.28 5.23
N ILE A 139 3.40 -9.31 4.88
CA ILE A 139 3.18 -10.09 3.66
C ILE A 139 1.89 -10.90 3.75
N GLY A 140 1.54 -11.42 4.92
CA GLY A 140 0.22 -12.05 5.14
C GLY A 140 -0.92 -11.09 4.82
N LEU A 141 -0.82 -9.82 5.25
CA LEU A 141 -1.81 -8.78 4.92
C LEU A 141 -1.86 -8.50 3.41
N TRP A 142 -0.72 -8.43 2.72
CA TRP A 142 -0.72 -8.25 1.26
C TRP A 142 -1.35 -9.42 0.51
N LEU A 143 -1.09 -10.65 0.98
CA LEU A 143 -1.67 -11.86 0.40
C LEU A 143 -3.17 -11.94 0.68
N PHE A 144 -3.62 -11.51 1.86
CA PHE A 144 -5.03 -11.37 2.18
C PHE A 144 -5.73 -10.42 1.21
N LEU A 145 -5.21 -9.19 1.03
CA LEU A 145 -5.75 -8.21 0.10
C LEU A 145 -5.73 -8.72 -1.36
N LYS A 146 -4.66 -9.40 -1.77
CA LYS A 146 -4.55 -10.00 -3.11
C LYS A 146 -5.57 -11.10 -3.34
N LYS A 147 -5.85 -11.93 -2.34
CA LYS A 147 -6.73 -13.11 -2.43
C LYS A 147 -8.20 -12.72 -2.39
N HIS A 148 -8.55 -11.80 -1.51
CA HIS A 148 -9.94 -11.47 -1.21
C HIS A 148 -10.40 -10.17 -1.87
N GLY A 149 -9.50 -9.23 -2.14
CA GLY A 149 -9.78 -7.98 -2.81
C GLY A 149 -9.66 -8.07 -4.33
N SER A 150 -10.31 -7.14 -5.00
CA SER A 150 -10.29 -6.99 -6.45
C SER A 150 -9.23 -5.96 -6.86
N ARG A 151 -8.22 -6.39 -7.62
CA ARG A 151 -7.08 -5.59 -8.09
C ARG A 151 -6.20 -4.99 -6.97
N LEU A 152 -6.17 -5.60 -5.79
CA LEU A 152 -5.32 -5.19 -4.66
C LEU A 152 -3.99 -5.97 -4.57
N GLY A 153 -3.68 -6.80 -5.55
CA GLY A 153 -2.40 -7.50 -5.64
C GLY A 153 -1.25 -6.63 -6.16
N GLY A 154 -0.04 -7.21 -6.21
CA GLY A 154 1.18 -6.50 -6.58
C GLY A 154 1.46 -5.35 -5.62
N ASN A 155 1.73 -4.17 -6.17
CA ASN A 155 1.99 -2.97 -5.36
C ASN A 155 0.72 -2.18 -4.98
N THR A 156 -0.46 -2.48 -5.55
CA THR A 156 -1.67 -1.67 -5.34
C THR A 156 -2.12 -1.68 -3.88
N GLY A 157 -2.28 -2.87 -3.28
CA GLY A 157 -2.61 -3.01 -1.87
C GLY A 157 -1.56 -2.38 -0.94
N PRO A 158 -0.28 -2.74 -1.06
CA PRO A 158 0.81 -2.14 -0.28
C PRO A 158 0.85 -0.60 -0.32
N TYR A 159 0.66 0.01 -1.50
CA TYR A 159 0.59 1.47 -1.60
C TYR A 159 -0.65 2.05 -0.93
N ALA A 160 -1.80 1.36 -0.97
CA ALA A 160 -2.99 1.79 -0.24
C ALA A 160 -2.75 1.75 1.27
N LEU A 161 -2.22 0.64 1.79
CA LEU A 161 -1.87 0.50 3.20
C LEU A 161 -0.90 1.59 3.66
N ARG A 162 0.17 1.84 2.89
CA ARG A 162 1.13 2.91 3.19
C ARG A 162 0.48 4.30 3.23
N THR A 163 -0.44 4.61 2.32
CA THR A 163 -1.14 5.90 2.29
C THR A 163 -2.08 6.07 3.48
N LEU A 164 -2.69 4.98 3.96
CA LEU A 164 -3.52 4.95 5.16
C LEU A 164 -2.71 5.03 6.47
N GLY A 165 -1.38 4.96 6.38
CA GLY A 165 -0.49 5.02 7.54
C GLY A 165 -0.15 3.65 8.16
N VAL A 166 -0.56 2.55 7.54
CA VAL A 166 -0.17 1.20 7.99
C VAL A 166 1.33 1.02 7.79
N ASP A 167 2.01 0.48 8.81
CA ASP A 167 3.44 0.20 8.73
C ASP A 167 3.71 -0.96 7.76
N THR A 168 4.31 -0.64 6.64
CA THR A 168 4.63 -1.60 5.58
C THR A 168 5.82 -1.13 4.75
N PHE A 169 6.69 -2.02 4.32
CA PHE A 169 7.64 -1.69 3.26
C PHE A 169 6.95 -1.64 1.89
N LEU A 170 7.63 -1.17 0.86
CA LEU A 170 7.11 -1.14 -0.52
C LEU A 170 8.15 -1.78 -1.45
N MET A 171 7.70 -2.65 -2.35
CA MET A 171 8.52 -3.23 -3.42
C MET A 171 8.63 -2.24 -4.59
N THR A 172 9.25 -1.07 -4.32
CA THR A 172 9.57 -0.11 -5.38
C THR A 172 10.72 -0.64 -6.23
N ALA A 173 10.90 -0.08 -7.42
CA ALA A 173 12.04 -0.46 -8.27
C ALA A 173 13.40 -0.22 -7.61
N ASP A 174 13.52 0.77 -6.71
CA ASP A 174 14.74 1.02 -5.94
C ASP A 174 14.95 -0.04 -4.85
N VAL A 175 13.89 -0.40 -4.14
CA VAL A 175 13.94 -1.48 -3.13
C VAL A 175 14.25 -2.82 -3.80
N GLU A 176 13.58 -3.15 -4.91
CA GLU A 176 13.88 -4.38 -5.66
C GLU A 176 15.34 -4.43 -6.13
N PHE A 177 15.84 -3.34 -6.70
CA PHE A 177 17.22 -3.24 -7.13
C PHE A 177 18.20 -3.51 -5.97
N PHE A 178 17.96 -2.86 -4.82
CA PHE A 178 18.78 -3.05 -3.63
C PHE A 178 18.75 -4.50 -3.14
N LEU A 179 17.56 -5.12 -3.06
CA LEU A 179 17.43 -6.48 -2.57
C LEU A 179 18.16 -7.49 -3.47
N ARG A 180 18.18 -7.25 -4.79
CA ARG A 180 18.92 -8.07 -5.76
C ARG A 180 20.41 -7.86 -5.69
N GLU A 181 20.85 -6.61 -5.60
CA GLU A 181 22.29 -6.30 -5.49
C GLU A 181 22.94 -6.88 -4.23
N ASN A 182 22.16 -7.13 -3.20
CA ASN A 182 22.64 -7.71 -1.94
C ASN A 182 22.24 -9.18 -1.76
N ASP A 183 21.84 -9.87 -2.83
CA ASP A 183 21.49 -11.29 -2.86
C ASP A 183 20.39 -11.69 -1.85
N ILE A 184 19.53 -10.74 -1.44
CA ILE A 184 18.41 -10.99 -0.53
C ILE A 184 17.27 -11.71 -1.28
N ILE A 185 17.06 -11.36 -2.56
CA ILE A 185 16.11 -12.02 -3.44
C ILE A 185 16.77 -12.43 -4.76
N ASP A 186 16.44 -13.64 -5.23
CA ASP A 186 16.93 -14.23 -6.48
C ASP A 186 15.81 -14.63 -7.46
N SER A 187 14.57 -14.49 -7.05
CA SER A 187 13.38 -14.90 -7.78
C SER A 187 12.51 -13.71 -8.20
N GLY A 188 11.36 -13.96 -8.84
CA GLY A 188 10.44 -12.88 -9.24
C GLY A 188 10.00 -12.05 -8.04
N THR A 189 10.03 -10.72 -8.16
CA THR A 189 9.80 -9.73 -7.09
C THR A 189 8.54 -9.97 -6.26
N HIS A 190 7.48 -10.45 -6.90
CA HIS A 190 6.21 -10.77 -6.24
C HIS A 190 5.98 -12.28 -6.03
N SER A 191 7.04 -13.09 -6.15
CA SER A 191 6.97 -14.50 -5.74
C SER A 191 6.89 -14.60 -4.22
N LEU A 192 6.21 -15.62 -3.70
CA LEU A 192 6.09 -15.82 -2.25
C LEU A 192 7.47 -15.97 -1.59
N ARG A 193 8.44 -16.60 -2.28
CA ARG A 193 9.81 -16.75 -1.81
C ARG A 193 10.49 -15.36 -1.65
N ALA A 194 10.44 -14.51 -2.67
CA ALA A 194 11.02 -13.17 -2.61
C ALA A 194 10.34 -12.30 -1.55
N LEU A 195 9.01 -12.31 -1.48
CA LEU A 195 8.26 -11.54 -0.48
C LEU A 195 8.61 -11.95 0.95
N LYS A 196 8.69 -13.25 1.24
CA LYS A 196 9.09 -13.74 2.57
C LYS A 196 10.53 -13.38 2.91
N ALA A 197 11.47 -13.54 1.98
CA ALA A 197 12.87 -13.11 2.19
C ALA A 197 12.97 -11.62 2.47
N THR A 198 12.22 -10.79 1.73
CA THR A 198 12.14 -9.36 1.96
C THR A 198 11.57 -9.04 3.35
N GLN A 199 10.48 -9.70 3.75
CA GLN A 199 9.89 -9.51 5.08
C GLN A 199 10.89 -9.86 6.19
N THR A 200 11.56 -11.00 6.09
CA THR A 200 12.59 -11.40 7.06
C THR A 200 13.68 -10.31 7.17
N TYR A 201 14.20 -9.85 6.04
CA TYR A 201 15.23 -8.81 6.02
C TYR A 201 14.77 -7.50 6.69
N PHE A 202 13.57 -7.02 6.35
CA PHE A 202 13.04 -5.80 6.95
C PHE A 202 12.67 -5.97 8.43
N ASN A 203 12.22 -7.15 8.85
CA ASN A 203 11.98 -7.45 10.27
C ASN A 203 13.30 -7.44 11.08
N ASP A 204 14.37 -8.06 10.54
CA ASP A 204 15.70 -8.01 11.16
C ASP A 204 16.19 -6.56 11.30
N LEU A 205 16.04 -5.73 10.26
CA LEU A 205 16.39 -4.31 10.33
C LEU A 205 15.56 -3.54 11.36
N ARG A 206 14.28 -3.85 11.49
CA ARG A 206 13.40 -3.24 12.49
C ARG A 206 13.86 -3.59 13.91
N GLU A 207 14.20 -4.86 14.16
CA GLU A 207 14.75 -5.29 15.46
C GLU A 207 16.09 -4.60 15.78
N GLU A 208 16.95 -4.43 14.77
CA GLU A 208 18.26 -3.78 14.92
C GLU A 208 18.13 -2.28 15.23
N SER A 209 17.21 -1.58 14.55
CA SER A 209 17.18 -0.11 14.55
C SER A 209 16.05 0.52 15.36
N GLY A 210 14.99 -0.23 15.67
CA GLY A 210 13.74 0.30 16.23
C GLY A 210 12.91 1.14 15.24
N ARG A 211 13.31 1.22 13.97
CA ARG A 211 12.60 1.97 12.91
C ARG A 211 11.42 1.17 12.37
N SER A 212 10.39 1.88 11.89
CA SER A 212 9.27 1.27 11.19
C SER A 212 9.68 0.67 9.84
N LEU A 213 8.94 -0.33 9.34
CA LEU A 213 9.12 -0.90 7.99
C LEU A 213 9.01 0.18 6.92
N SER A 214 8.13 1.15 7.17
CA SER A 214 7.90 2.31 6.32
C SER A 214 9.14 3.19 6.18
N GLU A 215 9.78 3.54 7.30
CA GLU A 215 11.02 4.30 7.31
C GLU A 215 12.16 3.51 6.66
N LEU A 216 12.32 2.24 7.02
CA LEU A 216 13.38 1.37 6.51
C LEU A 216 13.32 1.23 4.99
N SER A 217 12.14 0.95 4.42
CA SER A 217 12.02 0.85 2.96
C SER A 217 12.24 2.20 2.26
N ARG A 218 11.95 3.31 2.94
CA ARG A 218 12.28 4.65 2.44
C ARG A 218 13.78 4.92 2.49
N LEU A 219 14.46 4.56 3.57
CA LEU A 219 15.93 4.65 3.69
C LEU A 219 16.63 3.88 2.58
N VAL A 220 16.21 2.64 2.33
CA VAL A 220 16.72 1.86 1.19
C VAL A 220 16.58 2.65 -0.11
N SER A 221 15.39 3.19 -0.40
CA SER A 221 15.16 3.96 -1.64
C SER A 221 16.00 5.25 -1.70
N LEU A 222 16.25 5.91 -0.58
CA LEU A 222 17.09 7.11 -0.51
C LEU A 222 18.58 6.79 -0.74
N GLY A 223 19.05 5.62 -0.30
CA GLY A 223 20.42 5.14 -0.41
C GLY A 223 20.78 4.50 -1.76
N VAL A 224 19.82 4.13 -2.60
CA VAL A 224 20.05 3.46 -3.88
C VAL A 224 20.48 4.47 -4.97
N ARG A 225 21.54 4.15 -5.69
CA ARG A 225 21.99 4.86 -6.89
C ARG A 225 21.54 4.08 -8.13
N ARG A 226 20.34 4.35 -8.63
CA ARG A 226 20.02 3.90 -9.97
C ARG A 226 20.77 4.80 -10.94
N ASN A 227 21.75 4.26 -11.67
CA ASN A 227 22.20 4.89 -12.88
C ASN A 227 20.97 5.02 -13.78
N GLN A 228 20.57 6.25 -14.10
CA GLN A 228 19.66 6.47 -15.22
C GLN A 228 20.41 5.99 -16.47
N MET A 229 20.31 4.70 -16.75
CA MET A 229 20.58 4.22 -18.10
C MET A 229 19.40 4.70 -18.92
N SER A 230 19.68 5.73 -19.68
CA SER A 230 18.85 6.38 -20.67
C SER A 230 18.14 5.34 -21.54
N ALA A 231 16.85 5.51 -21.67
CA ALA A 231 16.10 4.92 -22.77
C ALA A 231 16.47 5.61 -24.07
#